data_6a4dcdfa21a4ce798b7020ef71ff5360
#
_entry.id   6a4dcdfa21a4ce798b7020ef71ff5360
#
_cell.length_a   1.000
_cell.length_b   1.000
_cell.length_c   1.000
_cell.angle_alpha   90.00
_cell.angle_beta   90.00
_cell.angle_gamma   90.00
#
_symmetry.space_group_name_H-M   'P 1'
#
loop_
_entity.id
_entity.type
_entity.pdbx_description
1 polymer ?
#
loop_
_entity_poly.entity_id
_entity_poly.type
_entity_poly.pdbx_seq_one_letter_code
_entity_poly.pdbx_strand_id
1 'polypeptide(L)'
;MQHDILLPFSDGCLTGRFLERRRRFSVALSTDQGHIWIHSNNTGSMLGLTRPGALVLASKSPNPRRKLPYTQEAVRCGAPPGGGPGFWAGVNTSVPNRMIEAAFLARRLGFAKGYTAIRREVRRGESRLDALLTGPGLPPLWVECKNVTLVEDGMACFPDAATVRGQKHLRELMDIVSSGERGAMFYLVQRPDGRCFGPAAFIDPDYAALFWQALRAGVEVYPYEAFLSEAGIGLGGLLPLAKPDCPDVTADIPDITDGGSDTAQAGGGLFRQGRTRPGGPHMKT
;
A
#
# COMPACT_ATOMS: atom_id res chain seq x y z
N MET A 1 -4.53 16.45 -12.61
CA MET A 1 -4.32 15.23 -13.45
C MET A 1 -5.56 14.37 -13.30
N GLN A 2 -6.18 14.00 -14.42
CA GLN A 2 -7.32 13.10 -14.42
C GLN A 2 -6.74 11.68 -14.28
N HIS A 3 -6.95 11.05 -13.12
CA HIS A 3 -6.45 9.69 -12.85
C HIS A 3 -7.39 8.70 -13.56
N ASP A 4 -6.81 7.81 -14.35
CA ASP A 4 -7.58 6.75 -15.02
C ASP A 4 -8.19 5.81 -13.98
N ILE A 5 -9.50 5.66 -14.04
CA ILE A 5 -10.23 4.71 -13.19
C ILE A 5 -10.01 3.30 -13.75
N LEU A 6 -9.37 2.43 -12.97
CA LEU A 6 -9.14 1.03 -13.32
C LEU A 6 -10.22 0.09 -12.77
N LEU A 7 -10.86 0.47 -11.68
CA LEU A 7 -11.95 -0.29 -11.05
C LEU A 7 -13.18 0.62 -10.93
N PRO A 8 -14.02 0.72 -11.98
CA PRO A 8 -15.22 1.56 -11.95
C PRO A 8 -16.30 0.98 -11.03
N PHE A 9 -17.14 1.85 -10.48
CA PHE A 9 -18.38 1.50 -9.79
C PHE A 9 -19.55 1.56 -10.78
N SER A 10 -19.61 0.57 -11.69
CA SER A 10 -20.51 0.54 -12.85
C SER A 10 -21.99 0.58 -12.53
N ASP A 11 -22.40 0.00 -11.39
CA ASP A 11 -23.81 -0.06 -10.99
C ASP A 11 -24.21 1.11 -10.05
N GLY A 12 -23.35 2.11 -9.98
CA GLY A 12 -23.51 3.26 -9.12
C GLY A 12 -23.04 3.02 -7.69
N CYS A 13 -22.98 4.11 -6.97
CA CYS A 13 -22.64 4.13 -5.56
C CYS A 13 -23.65 5.00 -4.80
N LEU A 14 -23.64 4.87 -3.50
CA LEU A 14 -24.36 5.76 -2.58
C LEU A 14 -23.42 6.24 -1.49
N THR A 15 -23.78 7.35 -0.89
CA THR A 15 -23.15 7.85 0.33
C THR A 15 -24.15 7.84 1.48
N GLY A 16 -23.64 7.61 2.68
CA GLY A 16 -24.44 7.65 3.90
C GLY A 16 -23.56 7.87 5.13
N ARG A 17 -24.16 8.29 6.23
CA ARG A 17 -23.44 8.50 7.48
C ARG A 17 -23.36 7.21 8.27
N PHE A 18 -22.16 6.84 8.69
CA PHE A 18 -21.90 5.68 9.54
C PHE A 18 -22.68 5.79 10.85
N LEU A 19 -23.43 4.77 11.19
CA LEU A 19 -24.15 4.64 12.44
C LEU A 19 -23.47 3.64 13.38
N GLU A 20 -23.38 2.39 12.94
CA GLU A 20 -22.80 1.30 13.72
C GLU A 20 -22.26 0.17 12.81
N ARG A 21 -21.41 -0.68 13.39
CA ARG A 21 -20.93 -1.91 12.77
C ARG A 21 -21.29 -3.11 13.60
N ARG A 22 -21.91 -4.12 13.00
CA ARG A 22 -22.27 -5.38 13.66
C ARG A 22 -21.56 -6.57 13.05
N ARG A 23 -21.10 -7.48 13.91
CA ARG A 23 -20.47 -8.76 13.49
C ARG A 23 -19.34 -8.60 12.46
N ARG A 24 -18.61 -7.50 12.50
CA ARG A 24 -17.50 -7.13 11.59
C ARG A 24 -17.86 -7.00 10.10
N PHE A 25 -19.00 -7.52 9.63
CA PHE A 25 -19.36 -7.60 8.22
C PHE A 25 -20.55 -6.73 7.82
N SER A 26 -21.27 -6.18 8.76
CA SER A 26 -22.47 -5.38 8.50
C SER A 26 -22.29 -3.98 9.06
N VAL A 27 -22.51 -2.98 8.23
CA VAL A 27 -22.45 -1.56 8.59
C VAL A 27 -23.81 -0.93 8.34
N ALA A 28 -24.32 -0.22 9.33
CA ALA A 28 -25.55 0.57 9.21
C ALA A 28 -25.20 2.00 8.79
N LEU A 29 -25.90 2.50 7.81
CA LEU A 29 -25.80 3.88 7.33
C LEU A 29 -27.13 4.59 7.44
N SER A 30 -27.09 5.89 7.77
CA SER A 30 -28.19 6.82 7.54
C SER A 30 -28.01 7.47 6.19
N THR A 31 -28.99 7.35 5.32
CA THR A 31 -29.04 7.94 3.96
C THR A 31 -30.28 8.80 3.80
N ASP A 32 -30.40 9.52 2.72
CA ASP A 32 -31.59 10.30 2.38
C ASP A 32 -32.85 9.43 2.19
N GLN A 33 -32.66 8.13 1.94
CA GLN A 33 -33.72 7.14 1.78
C GLN A 33 -34.04 6.37 3.09
N GLY A 34 -33.43 6.77 4.22
CA GLY A 34 -33.55 6.10 5.51
C GLY A 34 -32.33 5.26 5.89
N HIS A 35 -32.51 4.36 6.83
CA HIS A 35 -31.43 3.51 7.33
C HIS A 35 -31.26 2.27 6.47
N ILE A 36 -30.04 2.00 6.04
CA ILE A 36 -29.69 0.80 5.26
C ILE A 36 -28.54 0.03 5.89
N TRP A 37 -28.51 -1.28 5.66
CA TRP A 37 -27.39 -2.15 6.01
C TRP A 37 -26.59 -2.46 4.75
N ILE A 38 -25.27 -2.29 4.84
CA ILE A 38 -24.31 -2.62 3.79
C ILE A 38 -23.30 -3.64 4.27
N HIS A 39 -22.62 -4.31 3.34
CA HIS A 39 -21.55 -5.24 3.65
C HIS A 39 -20.20 -4.53 3.77
N SER A 40 -19.43 -4.91 4.79
CA SER A 40 -18.00 -4.58 4.89
C SER A 40 -17.20 -5.88 4.83
N ASN A 41 -16.23 -6.01 3.94
CA ASN A 41 -15.33 -7.15 3.87
C ASN A 41 -14.03 -6.94 4.67
N ASN A 42 -13.83 -5.74 5.22
CA ASN A 42 -12.70 -5.46 6.08
C ASN A 42 -12.99 -5.95 7.50
N THR A 43 -12.28 -6.99 7.94
CA THR A 43 -12.36 -7.52 9.31
C THR A 43 -11.33 -6.89 10.26
N GLY A 44 -10.43 -6.05 9.75
CA GLY A 44 -9.41 -5.33 10.51
C GLY A 44 -9.97 -4.27 11.45
N SER A 45 -9.07 -3.62 12.16
CA SER A 45 -9.41 -2.59 13.15
C SER A 45 -10.02 -1.35 12.49
N MET A 46 -9.63 -1.02 11.25
CA MET A 46 -9.97 0.24 10.57
C MET A 46 -9.73 1.44 11.50
N LEU A 47 -8.57 1.45 12.16
CA LEU A 47 -8.20 2.42 13.18
C LEU A 47 -8.41 3.86 12.66
N GLY A 48 -9.15 4.66 13.43
CA GLY A 48 -9.43 6.06 13.09
C GLY A 48 -10.46 6.29 11.97
N LEU A 49 -10.94 5.23 11.28
CA LEU A 49 -11.83 5.35 10.12
C LEU A 49 -13.32 5.13 10.46
N THR A 50 -13.63 4.34 11.48
CA THR A 50 -15.01 4.03 11.86
C THR A 50 -15.49 4.94 12.99
N ARG A 51 -15.91 6.16 12.64
CA ARG A 51 -16.48 7.12 13.62
C ARG A 51 -17.96 7.32 13.32
N PRO A 52 -18.85 7.34 14.35
CA PRO A 52 -20.24 7.71 14.16
C PRO A 52 -20.38 9.04 13.41
N GLY A 53 -21.24 9.09 12.40
CA GLY A 53 -21.45 10.25 11.55
C GLY A 53 -20.44 10.42 10.40
N ALA A 54 -19.37 9.62 10.33
CA ALA A 54 -18.44 9.64 9.18
C ALA A 54 -19.19 9.32 7.89
N LEU A 55 -18.87 10.04 6.81
CA LEU A 55 -19.46 9.75 5.51
C LEU A 55 -18.82 8.49 4.92
N VAL A 56 -19.64 7.57 4.45
CA VAL A 56 -19.23 6.29 3.86
C VAL A 56 -19.67 6.24 2.41
N LEU A 57 -18.76 5.83 1.54
CA LEU A 57 -19.04 5.49 0.15
C LEU A 57 -19.27 3.98 0.03
N ALA A 58 -20.35 3.58 -0.61
CA ALA A 58 -20.71 2.19 -0.84
C ALA A 58 -21.10 1.95 -2.29
N SER A 59 -20.49 0.94 -2.92
CA SER A 59 -20.83 0.52 -4.29
C SER A 59 -21.94 -0.52 -4.28
N LYS A 60 -22.79 -0.49 -5.31
CA LYS A 60 -23.81 -1.51 -5.53
C LYS A 60 -23.15 -2.82 -5.96
N SER A 61 -23.58 -3.92 -5.38
CA SER A 61 -23.11 -5.25 -5.78
C SER A 61 -23.71 -5.66 -7.12
N PRO A 62 -22.93 -6.20 -8.07
CA PRO A 62 -23.47 -6.73 -9.33
C PRO A 62 -24.30 -8.00 -9.12
N ASN A 63 -24.21 -8.64 -7.94
CA ASN A 63 -25.02 -9.82 -7.62
C ASN A 63 -26.37 -9.41 -6.99
N PRO A 64 -27.48 -9.51 -7.73
CA PRO A 64 -28.81 -9.11 -7.24
C PRO A 64 -29.36 -10.01 -6.11
N ARG A 65 -28.79 -11.22 -5.94
CA ARG A 65 -29.23 -12.17 -4.89
C ARG A 65 -28.55 -11.89 -3.55
N ARG A 66 -27.67 -10.89 -3.48
CA ARG A 66 -26.92 -10.60 -2.27
C ARG A 66 -27.82 -9.97 -1.20
N LYS A 67 -27.80 -10.52 0.01
CA LYS A 67 -28.62 -10.04 1.15
C LYS A 67 -28.35 -8.57 1.49
N LEU A 68 -27.10 -8.12 1.40
CA LEU A 68 -26.70 -6.73 1.59
C LEU A 68 -26.26 -6.18 0.22
N PRO A 69 -27.09 -5.35 -0.44
CA PRO A 69 -26.89 -5.00 -1.85
C PRO A 69 -25.71 -4.06 -2.10
N TYR A 70 -25.17 -3.45 -1.06
CA TYR A 70 -24.03 -2.54 -1.19
C TYR A 70 -22.81 -3.05 -0.42
N THR A 71 -21.61 -2.68 -0.91
CA THR A 71 -20.33 -2.94 -0.27
C THR A 71 -19.70 -1.62 0.17
N GLN A 72 -19.20 -1.55 1.39
CA GLN A 72 -18.42 -0.43 1.88
C GLN A 72 -17.10 -0.35 1.09
N GLU A 73 -16.90 0.74 0.38
CA GLU A 73 -15.68 0.99 -0.40
C GLU A 73 -14.71 1.92 0.33
N ALA A 74 -15.23 3.03 0.88
CA ALA A 74 -14.40 4.03 1.51
C ALA A 74 -15.11 4.76 2.64
N VAL A 75 -14.32 5.44 3.46
CA VAL A 75 -14.78 6.35 4.51
C VAL A 75 -14.16 7.74 4.26
N ARG A 76 -14.95 8.78 4.42
CA ARG A 76 -14.47 10.17 4.28
C ARG A 76 -13.67 10.55 5.51
N CYS A 77 -12.42 10.87 5.31
CA CYS A 77 -11.52 11.42 6.31
C CYS A 77 -11.52 12.95 6.27
N GLY A 78 -11.24 13.58 7.41
CA GLY A 78 -11.12 15.04 7.53
C GLY A 78 -9.96 15.60 6.70
N ALA A 79 -9.81 16.94 6.74
CA ALA A 79 -8.66 17.59 6.12
C ALA A 79 -7.36 17.08 6.76
N PRO A 80 -6.29 16.88 5.96
CA PRO A 80 -4.97 16.55 6.49
C PRO A 80 -4.44 17.69 7.38
N PRO A 81 -3.46 17.42 8.26
CA PRO A 81 -2.76 18.46 8.99
C PRO A 81 -2.24 19.54 8.01
N GLY A 82 -2.60 20.81 8.24
CA GLY A 82 -2.27 21.90 7.33
C GLY A 82 -3.44 22.43 6.49
N GLY A 83 -4.63 21.86 6.64
CA GLY A 83 -5.85 22.28 5.95
C GLY A 83 -6.00 21.66 4.54
N GLY A 84 -7.20 21.70 4.01
CA GLY A 84 -7.53 21.17 2.69
C GLY A 84 -8.86 20.39 2.69
N PRO A 85 -9.39 20.05 1.52
CA PRO A 85 -10.59 19.22 1.44
C PRO A 85 -10.31 17.83 1.98
N GLY A 86 -11.25 17.26 2.74
CA GLY A 86 -11.17 15.84 3.16
C GLY A 86 -11.09 14.90 1.95
N PHE A 87 -10.66 13.65 2.19
CA PHE A 87 -10.43 12.64 1.16
C PHE A 87 -11.15 11.33 1.48
N TRP A 88 -11.30 10.47 0.49
CA TRP A 88 -11.77 9.10 0.68
C TRP A 88 -10.61 8.18 1.05
N ALA A 89 -10.74 7.49 2.18
CA ALA A 89 -9.84 6.40 2.56
C ALA A 89 -10.52 5.06 2.22
N GLY A 90 -9.91 4.26 1.36
CA GLY A 90 -10.45 2.98 0.92
C GLY A 90 -10.33 1.90 1.99
N VAL A 91 -11.42 1.20 2.25
CA VAL A 91 -11.48 0.17 3.30
C VAL A 91 -11.80 -1.23 2.76
N ASN A 92 -12.16 -1.35 1.48
CA ASN A 92 -12.47 -2.64 0.86
C ASN A 92 -11.20 -3.46 0.63
N THR A 93 -11.03 -4.52 1.41
CA THR A 93 -9.83 -5.38 1.39
C THR A 93 -9.71 -6.26 0.14
N SER A 94 -10.74 -6.34 -0.72
CA SER A 94 -10.66 -7.05 -2.00
C SER A 94 -10.06 -6.18 -3.13
N VAL A 95 -9.90 -4.88 -2.90
CA VAL A 95 -9.43 -3.94 -3.91
C VAL A 95 -8.00 -4.23 -4.37
N PRO A 96 -7.01 -4.50 -3.49
CA PRO A 96 -5.64 -4.77 -3.92
C PRO A 96 -5.54 -5.92 -4.94
N ASN A 97 -6.25 -7.02 -4.70
CA ASN A 97 -6.24 -8.21 -5.57
C ASN A 97 -6.94 -7.96 -6.92
N ARG A 98 -7.90 -7.06 -6.96
CA ARG A 98 -8.55 -6.62 -8.22
C ARG A 98 -7.69 -5.59 -8.93
N MET A 99 -7.06 -4.71 -8.17
CA MET A 99 -6.22 -3.64 -8.71
C MET A 99 -4.98 -4.16 -9.39
N ILE A 100 -4.29 -5.16 -8.81
CA ILE A 100 -3.09 -5.72 -9.45
C ILE A 100 -3.41 -6.33 -10.83
N GLU A 101 -4.54 -7.02 -10.96
CA GLU A 101 -4.99 -7.56 -12.24
C GLU A 101 -5.35 -6.45 -13.24
N ALA A 102 -6.18 -5.49 -12.83
CA ALA A 102 -6.59 -4.38 -13.68
C ALA A 102 -5.39 -3.54 -14.13
N ALA A 103 -4.46 -3.25 -13.22
CA ALA A 103 -3.24 -2.50 -13.51
C ALA A 103 -2.28 -3.27 -14.42
N PHE A 104 -2.17 -4.59 -14.27
CA PHE A 104 -1.41 -5.45 -15.18
C PHE A 104 -1.98 -5.41 -16.59
N LEU A 105 -3.28 -5.62 -16.75
CA LEU A 105 -3.96 -5.58 -18.05
C LEU A 105 -3.86 -4.20 -18.72
N ALA A 106 -3.91 -3.14 -17.93
CA ALA A 106 -3.71 -1.76 -18.39
C ALA A 106 -2.22 -1.38 -18.58
N ARG A 107 -1.26 -2.30 -18.35
CA ARG A 107 0.19 -2.09 -18.44
C ARG A 107 0.71 -0.92 -17.58
N ARG A 108 0.12 -0.75 -16.39
CA ARG A 108 0.46 0.32 -15.45
C ARG A 108 1.50 -0.11 -14.40
N LEU A 109 1.95 -1.36 -14.40
CA LEU A 109 2.90 -1.92 -13.44
C LEU A 109 4.29 -2.00 -14.07
N GLY A 110 5.18 -1.05 -13.77
CA GLY A 110 6.55 -1.01 -14.31
C GLY A 110 7.35 -2.28 -14.03
N PHE A 111 7.19 -2.85 -12.82
CA PHE A 111 7.87 -4.07 -12.39
C PHE A 111 7.40 -5.34 -13.14
N ALA A 112 6.24 -5.27 -13.79
CA ALA A 112 5.67 -6.37 -14.57
C ALA A 112 5.96 -6.26 -16.08
N LYS A 113 6.88 -5.40 -16.49
CA LYS A 113 7.28 -5.25 -17.90
C LYS A 113 7.82 -6.58 -18.43
N GLY A 114 7.31 -7.01 -19.60
CA GLY A 114 7.68 -8.27 -20.25
C GLY A 114 6.84 -9.48 -19.84
N TYR A 115 6.09 -9.41 -18.75
CA TYR A 115 5.13 -10.44 -18.39
C TYR A 115 3.90 -10.35 -19.30
N THR A 116 3.38 -11.52 -19.72
CA THR A 116 2.28 -11.60 -20.69
C THR A 116 0.99 -12.20 -20.12
N ALA A 117 1.08 -12.87 -18.97
CA ALA A 117 -0.06 -13.46 -18.32
C ALA A 117 -0.06 -13.24 -16.81
N ILE A 118 -1.24 -13.12 -16.23
CA ILE A 118 -1.49 -13.06 -14.79
C ILE A 118 -2.52 -14.11 -14.41
N ARG A 119 -2.27 -14.82 -13.32
CA ARG A 119 -3.24 -15.73 -12.68
C ARG A 119 -3.40 -15.34 -11.23
N ARG A 120 -4.62 -15.29 -10.75
CA ARG A 120 -4.94 -14.93 -9.36
C ARG A 120 -5.09 -16.16 -8.49
N GLU A 121 -4.87 -15.98 -7.19
CA GLU A 121 -5.14 -16.99 -6.15
C GLU A 121 -4.44 -18.33 -6.43
N VAL A 122 -3.13 -18.28 -6.73
CA VAL A 122 -2.35 -19.45 -7.15
C VAL A 122 -1.72 -20.14 -5.94
N ARG A 123 -1.92 -21.46 -5.84
CA ARG A 123 -1.29 -22.26 -4.79
C ARG A 123 0.20 -22.47 -5.07
N ARG A 124 1.01 -22.31 -4.01
CA ARG A 124 2.40 -22.72 -3.93
C ARG A 124 2.62 -23.45 -2.59
N GLY A 125 2.88 -24.74 -2.65
CA GLY A 125 2.92 -25.55 -1.42
C GLY A 125 1.61 -25.48 -0.65
N GLU A 126 1.70 -25.14 0.62
CA GLU A 126 0.53 -24.99 1.50
C GLU A 126 -0.11 -23.60 1.46
N SER A 127 0.49 -22.66 0.77
CA SER A 127 -0.01 -21.29 0.69
C SER A 127 -0.68 -21.00 -0.64
N ARG A 128 -1.45 -19.90 -0.63
CA ARG A 128 -2.09 -19.36 -1.80
C ARG A 128 -1.74 -17.87 -1.87
N LEU A 129 -0.92 -17.53 -2.87
CA LEU A 129 -0.53 -16.15 -3.14
C LEU A 129 -1.52 -15.48 -4.09
N ASP A 130 -1.64 -14.16 -3.98
CA ASP A 130 -2.69 -13.39 -4.63
C ASP A 130 -2.54 -13.32 -6.14
N ALA A 131 -1.31 -13.30 -6.67
CA ALA A 131 -1.08 -13.33 -8.12
C ALA A 131 0.23 -14.05 -8.49
N LEU A 132 0.23 -14.62 -9.70
CA LEU A 132 1.40 -15.15 -10.40
C LEU A 132 1.44 -14.56 -11.79
N LEU A 133 2.53 -13.87 -12.12
CA LEU A 133 2.81 -13.34 -13.44
C LEU A 133 3.82 -14.24 -14.16
N THR A 134 3.54 -14.51 -15.44
CA THR A 134 4.42 -15.32 -16.29
C THR A 134 4.65 -14.64 -17.64
N GLY A 135 5.83 -14.84 -18.23
CA GLY A 135 6.22 -14.30 -19.52
C GLY A 135 7.38 -15.07 -20.14
N PRO A 136 7.54 -15.05 -21.47
CA PRO A 136 8.60 -15.77 -22.15
C PRO A 136 9.98 -15.32 -21.68
N GLY A 137 10.84 -16.26 -21.28
CA GLY A 137 12.21 -15.98 -20.85
C GLY A 137 12.37 -15.24 -19.53
N LEU A 138 11.28 -15.02 -18.80
CA LEU A 138 11.30 -14.38 -17.48
C LEU A 138 11.00 -15.41 -16.36
N PRO A 139 11.67 -15.28 -15.20
CA PRO A 139 11.31 -16.07 -14.04
C PRO A 139 9.88 -15.76 -13.61
N PRO A 140 9.12 -16.75 -13.10
CA PRO A 140 7.80 -16.49 -12.52
C PRO A 140 7.87 -15.41 -11.44
N LEU A 141 6.92 -14.47 -11.44
CA LEU A 141 6.81 -13.43 -10.41
C LEU A 141 5.57 -13.68 -9.56
N TRP A 142 5.81 -14.02 -8.31
CA TRP A 142 4.78 -14.24 -7.31
C TRP A 142 4.49 -12.96 -6.54
N VAL A 143 3.23 -12.62 -6.40
CA VAL A 143 2.84 -11.37 -5.76
C VAL A 143 1.83 -11.63 -4.65
N GLU A 144 2.11 -11.06 -3.49
CA GLU A 144 1.17 -10.97 -2.38
C GLU A 144 0.69 -9.53 -2.23
N CYS A 145 -0.62 -9.34 -2.13
CA CYS A 145 -1.25 -8.03 -2.07
C CYS A 145 -1.64 -7.67 -0.63
N LYS A 146 -1.46 -6.41 -0.25
CA LYS A 146 -1.87 -5.89 1.05
C LYS A 146 -2.65 -4.59 0.89
N ASN A 147 -3.70 -4.45 1.70
CA ASN A 147 -4.46 -3.22 1.82
C ASN A 147 -3.85 -2.33 2.91
N VAL A 148 -3.54 -1.08 2.58
CA VAL A 148 -2.94 -0.12 3.50
C VAL A 148 -3.89 1.04 3.72
N THR A 149 -4.33 1.21 4.97
CA THR A 149 -5.27 2.26 5.40
C THR A 149 -4.74 3.08 6.58
N LEU A 150 -3.63 2.66 7.18
CA LEU A 150 -2.99 3.36 8.27
C LEU A 150 -1.98 4.36 7.71
N VAL A 151 -2.06 5.60 8.17
CA VAL A 151 -1.05 6.65 7.94
C VAL A 151 -0.77 7.31 9.27
N GLU A 152 0.48 7.37 9.65
CA GLU A 152 0.98 8.04 10.85
C GLU A 152 2.10 8.99 10.45
N ASP A 153 2.00 10.25 10.84
CA ASP A 153 2.96 11.33 10.51
C ASP A 153 3.31 11.45 9.01
N GLY A 154 2.35 11.13 8.16
CA GLY A 154 2.53 11.15 6.69
C GLY A 154 3.24 9.91 6.14
N MET A 155 3.51 8.89 6.94
CA MET A 155 3.98 7.60 6.50
C MET A 155 2.81 6.62 6.41
N ALA A 156 2.57 6.06 5.24
CA ALA A 156 1.65 4.95 5.06
C ALA A 156 2.28 3.69 5.69
N CYS A 157 1.53 3.00 6.55
CA CYS A 157 2.07 1.91 7.38
C CYS A 157 1.28 0.62 7.21
N PHE A 158 1.98 -0.51 7.27
CA PHE A 158 1.39 -1.84 7.38
C PHE A 158 2.19 -2.69 8.38
N PRO A 159 1.53 -3.50 9.21
CA PRO A 159 0.09 -3.74 9.32
C PRO A 159 -0.63 -2.74 10.25
N ASP A 160 -1.97 -2.74 10.23
CA ASP A 160 -2.83 -2.00 11.17
C ASP A 160 -3.19 -2.80 12.44
N ALA A 161 -2.71 -4.04 12.53
CA ALA A 161 -2.75 -4.93 13.70
C ALA A 161 -1.71 -6.03 13.54
N ALA A 162 -1.24 -6.63 14.64
CA ALA A 162 -0.29 -7.74 14.61
C ALA A 162 -0.76 -8.88 13.68
N THR A 163 0.11 -9.37 12.78
CA THR A 163 -0.25 -10.25 11.68
C THR A 163 0.69 -11.44 11.45
N VAL A 164 0.43 -12.55 12.15
CA VAL A 164 1.16 -13.81 11.93
C VAL A 164 1.06 -14.28 10.46
N ARG A 165 -0.11 -14.08 9.83
CA ARG A 165 -0.30 -14.40 8.42
C ARG A 165 0.57 -13.53 7.51
N GLY A 166 0.70 -12.24 7.79
CA GLY A 166 1.58 -11.34 7.04
C GLY A 166 3.04 -11.76 7.14
N GLN A 167 3.50 -12.12 8.35
CA GLN A 167 4.84 -12.65 8.58
C GLN A 167 5.08 -13.95 7.80
N LYS A 168 4.10 -14.87 7.77
CA LYS A 168 4.18 -16.11 6.98
C LYS A 168 4.39 -15.80 5.49
N HIS A 169 3.62 -14.87 4.91
CA HIS A 169 3.74 -14.51 3.50
C HIS A 169 5.12 -13.92 3.16
N LEU A 170 5.72 -13.10 4.05
CA LEU A 170 7.09 -12.60 3.83
C LEU A 170 8.11 -13.74 3.80
N ARG A 171 8.01 -14.73 4.70
CA ARG A 171 8.89 -15.91 4.68
C ARG A 171 8.73 -16.71 3.39
N GLU A 172 7.51 -16.93 2.94
CA GLU A 172 7.22 -17.63 1.68
C GLU A 172 7.79 -16.90 0.46
N LEU A 173 7.71 -15.57 0.43
CA LEU A 173 8.33 -14.81 -0.65
C LEU A 173 9.86 -14.88 -0.61
N MET A 174 10.49 -14.91 0.57
CA MET A 174 11.92 -15.16 0.68
C MET A 174 12.31 -16.57 0.16
N ASP A 175 11.52 -17.60 0.47
CA ASP A 175 11.74 -18.95 -0.05
C ASP A 175 11.61 -19.00 -1.58
N ILE A 176 10.66 -18.22 -2.15
CA ILE A 176 10.50 -18.08 -3.59
C ILE A 176 11.75 -17.46 -4.22
N VAL A 177 12.23 -16.35 -3.66
CA VAL A 177 13.43 -15.68 -4.18
C VAL A 177 14.66 -16.57 -4.07
N SER A 178 14.81 -17.30 -2.96
CA SER A 178 15.92 -18.25 -2.79
C SER A 178 15.91 -19.39 -3.81
N SER A 179 14.74 -19.76 -4.38
CA SER A 179 14.61 -20.76 -5.45
C SER A 179 14.87 -20.21 -6.86
N GLY A 180 15.27 -18.93 -6.99
CA GLY A 180 15.59 -18.31 -8.28
C GLY A 180 14.36 -17.72 -9.02
N GLU A 181 13.20 -17.67 -8.37
CA GLU A 181 12.01 -17.00 -8.89
C GLU A 181 11.90 -15.58 -8.29
N ARG A 182 11.00 -14.73 -8.80
CA ARG A 182 10.75 -13.41 -8.24
C ARG A 182 9.61 -13.44 -7.25
N GLY A 183 9.77 -12.74 -6.14
CA GLY A 183 8.76 -12.56 -5.11
C GLY A 183 8.53 -11.09 -4.82
N ALA A 184 7.27 -10.63 -4.78
CA ALA A 184 6.94 -9.25 -4.56
C ALA A 184 5.79 -9.04 -3.59
N MET A 185 5.87 -7.98 -2.79
CA MET A 185 4.77 -7.42 -2.02
C MET A 185 4.17 -6.23 -2.77
N PHE A 186 2.89 -6.29 -3.05
CA PHE A 186 2.10 -5.18 -3.61
C PHE A 186 1.24 -4.56 -2.51
N TYR A 187 1.65 -3.39 -2.02
CA TYR A 187 0.86 -2.64 -1.04
C TYR A 187 0.02 -1.60 -1.75
N LEU A 188 -1.30 -1.69 -1.63
CA LEU A 188 -2.19 -0.67 -2.15
C LEU A 188 -2.55 0.31 -1.03
N VAL A 189 -1.95 1.49 -1.08
CA VAL A 189 -2.18 2.57 -0.13
C VAL A 189 -3.44 3.31 -0.55
N GLN A 190 -4.56 3.00 0.10
CA GLN A 190 -5.87 3.54 -0.25
C GLN A 190 -6.16 4.88 0.46
N ARG A 191 -5.14 5.72 0.61
CA ARG A 191 -5.21 7.07 1.21
C ARG A 191 -4.20 7.98 0.52
N PRO A 192 -4.57 9.24 0.20
CA PRO A 192 -3.68 10.18 -0.50
C PRO A 192 -2.79 11.01 0.44
N ASP A 193 -2.86 10.81 1.75
CA ASP A 193 -2.12 11.58 2.75
C ASP A 193 -0.81 10.91 3.21
N GLY A 194 -0.46 9.74 2.62
CA GLY A 194 0.83 9.10 2.77
C GLY A 194 1.86 9.67 1.80
N ARG A 195 3.05 10.05 2.28
CA ARG A 195 4.17 10.56 1.47
C ARG A 195 5.25 9.53 1.22
N CYS A 196 5.31 8.51 2.05
CA CYS A 196 6.21 7.36 1.96
C CYS A 196 5.52 6.14 2.57
N PHE A 197 6.14 4.96 2.44
CA PHE A 197 5.62 3.71 2.98
C PHE A 197 6.66 3.01 3.85
N GLY A 198 6.22 2.41 4.96
CA GLY A 198 7.08 1.62 5.83
C GLY A 198 6.31 0.60 6.67
N PRO A 199 7.02 -0.36 7.29
CA PRO A 199 6.39 -1.28 8.22
C PRO A 199 6.03 -0.57 9.53
N ALA A 200 4.85 -0.90 10.10
CA ALA A 200 4.37 -0.36 11.37
C ALA A 200 5.06 -1.06 12.56
N ALA A 201 6.32 -0.74 12.83
CA ALA A 201 7.09 -1.36 13.93
C ALA A 201 6.45 -1.14 15.32
N PHE A 202 5.72 -0.04 15.50
CA PHE A 202 4.97 0.28 16.72
C PHE A 202 3.71 -0.59 16.92
N ILE A 203 3.29 -1.33 15.89
CA ILE A 203 2.15 -2.27 15.94
C ILE A 203 2.63 -3.72 15.94
N ASP A 204 3.53 -4.06 15.02
CA ASP A 204 4.07 -5.41 14.84
C ASP A 204 5.59 -5.32 14.57
N PRO A 205 6.41 -5.29 15.63
CA PRO A 205 7.87 -5.21 15.49
C PRO A 205 8.46 -6.43 14.78
N ASP A 206 7.85 -7.61 14.95
CA ASP A 206 8.31 -8.83 14.28
C ASP A 206 8.05 -8.77 12.77
N TYR A 207 6.89 -8.24 12.37
CA TYR A 207 6.61 -7.99 10.96
C TYR A 207 7.60 -6.97 10.38
N ALA A 208 7.89 -5.90 11.11
CA ALA A 208 8.81 -4.87 10.66
C ALA A 208 10.24 -5.40 10.48
N ALA A 209 10.75 -6.18 11.42
CA ALA A 209 12.05 -6.83 11.30
C ALA A 209 12.10 -7.78 10.09
N LEU A 210 11.04 -8.58 9.91
CA LEU A 210 10.93 -9.52 8.81
C LEU A 210 10.77 -8.83 7.44
N PHE A 211 10.08 -7.69 7.39
CA PHE A 211 9.94 -6.88 6.19
C PHE A 211 11.32 -6.43 5.65
N TRP A 212 12.16 -5.88 6.54
CA TRP A 212 13.51 -5.47 6.15
C TRP A 212 14.41 -6.66 5.81
N GLN A 213 14.24 -7.80 6.50
CA GLN A 213 14.93 -9.03 6.14
C GLN A 213 14.54 -9.51 4.75
N ALA A 214 13.24 -9.52 4.42
CA ALA A 214 12.72 -9.91 3.12
C ALA A 214 13.25 -9.01 2.00
N LEU A 215 13.28 -7.70 2.22
CA LEU A 215 13.84 -6.75 1.26
C LEU A 215 15.34 -7.05 0.99
N ARG A 216 16.13 -7.28 2.05
CA ARG A 216 17.54 -7.67 1.89
C ARG A 216 17.74 -9.02 1.20
N ALA A 217 16.79 -9.93 1.34
CA ALA A 217 16.79 -11.24 0.67
C ALA A 217 16.36 -11.16 -0.81
N GLY A 218 15.99 -9.96 -1.31
CA GLY A 218 15.60 -9.74 -2.70
C GLY A 218 14.09 -9.81 -2.96
N VAL A 219 13.25 -9.83 -1.91
CA VAL A 219 11.80 -9.65 -2.09
C VAL A 219 11.54 -8.19 -2.50
N GLU A 220 10.85 -8.03 -3.61
CA GLU A 220 10.51 -6.72 -4.16
C GLU A 220 9.32 -6.10 -3.42
N VAL A 221 9.32 -4.77 -3.25
CA VAL A 221 8.26 -4.06 -2.51
C VAL A 221 7.73 -2.90 -3.33
N TYR A 222 6.40 -2.91 -3.59
CA TYR A 222 5.72 -1.96 -4.45
C TYR A 222 4.52 -1.32 -3.75
N PRO A 223 4.72 -0.23 -3.00
CA PRO A 223 3.64 0.52 -2.37
C PRO A 223 3.05 1.56 -3.36
N TYR A 224 1.95 1.21 -3.99
CA TYR A 224 1.23 2.10 -4.90
C TYR A 224 0.11 2.85 -4.18
N GLU A 225 -0.05 4.13 -4.48
CA GLU A 225 -1.24 4.88 -4.09
C GLU A 225 -2.48 4.44 -4.86
N ALA A 226 -3.64 4.58 -4.25
CA ALA A 226 -4.93 4.46 -4.91
C ALA A 226 -5.72 5.77 -4.77
N PHE A 227 -6.35 6.19 -5.86
CA PHE A 227 -7.28 7.31 -5.89
C PHE A 227 -8.71 6.80 -5.86
N LEU A 228 -9.48 7.28 -4.89
CA LEU A 228 -10.88 6.90 -4.74
C LEU A 228 -11.78 8.10 -5.04
N SER A 229 -12.80 7.83 -5.85
CA SER A 229 -13.88 8.77 -6.15
C SER A 229 -15.21 8.02 -6.23
N GLU A 230 -16.30 8.73 -6.38
CA GLU A 230 -17.62 8.12 -6.61
C GLU A 230 -17.72 7.40 -7.97
N ALA A 231 -16.81 7.68 -8.91
CA ALA A 231 -16.73 6.98 -10.19
C ALA A 231 -16.01 5.63 -10.10
N GLY A 232 -15.14 5.43 -9.09
CA GLY A 232 -14.33 4.22 -8.95
C GLY A 232 -12.96 4.48 -8.35
N ILE A 233 -12.05 3.51 -8.58
CA ILE A 233 -10.71 3.49 -8.01
C ILE A 233 -9.67 3.48 -9.12
N GLY A 234 -8.73 4.42 -9.07
CA GLY A 234 -7.57 4.49 -9.94
C GLY A 234 -6.27 4.12 -9.22
N LEU A 235 -5.23 3.76 -9.98
CA LEU A 235 -3.89 3.53 -9.48
C LEU A 235 -3.05 4.80 -9.64
N GLY A 236 -2.38 5.18 -8.55
CA GLY A 236 -1.47 6.32 -8.48
C GLY A 236 -0.01 5.99 -8.71
N GLY A 237 0.86 6.81 -8.16
CA GLY A 237 2.30 6.64 -8.19
C GLY A 237 2.80 5.60 -7.18
N LEU A 238 4.06 5.21 -7.35
CA LEU A 238 4.79 4.42 -6.37
C LEU A 238 5.27 5.35 -5.24
N LEU A 239 5.00 5.00 -3.98
CA LEU A 239 5.53 5.73 -2.84
C LEU A 239 6.98 5.30 -2.56
N PRO A 240 7.86 6.22 -2.16
CA PRO A 240 9.18 5.85 -1.69
C PRO A 240 9.09 5.07 -0.38
N LEU A 241 10.03 4.14 -0.17
CA LEU A 241 10.15 3.47 1.12
C LEU A 241 10.73 4.44 2.16
N ALA A 242 10.13 4.45 3.35
CA ALA A 242 10.70 5.17 4.50
C ALA A 242 12.03 4.52 4.87
N LYS A 243 13.06 5.33 5.10
CA LYS A 243 14.33 4.84 5.64
C LYS A 243 14.10 4.39 7.07
N PRO A 244 14.62 3.24 7.48
CA PRO A 244 14.56 2.85 8.89
C PRO A 244 15.35 3.85 9.73
N ASP A 245 14.76 4.35 10.81
CA ASP A 245 15.42 5.22 11.80
C ASP A 245 16.46 4.46 12.66
N CYS A 246 16.90 3.28 12.26
CA CYS A 246 17.84 2.45 12.97
C CYS A 246 19.26 2.67 12.41
N PRO A 247 20.22 3.14 13.21
CA PRO A 247 21.59 3.41 12.74
C PRO A 247 22.33 2.19 12.20
N ASP A 248 21.89 0.98 12.51
CA ASP A 248 22.53 -0.27 12.06
C ASP A 248 21.99 -0.80 10.71
N VAL A 249 20.98 -0.16 10.11
CA VAL A 249 20.34 -0.62 8.86
C VAL A 249 20.70 0.27 7.65
N THR A 250 21.52 1.32 7.86
CA THR A 250 21.84 2.29 6.81
C THR A 250 22.92 1.83 5.83
N ALA A 251 23.49 0.62 5.96
CA ALA A 251 24.69 0.26 5.22
C ALA A 251 24.46 -0.37 3.84
N ASP A 252 23.32 -1.03 3.53
CA ASP A 252 23.19 -1.76 2.26
C ASP A 252 21.75 -1.84 1.74
N ILE A 253 21.08 -0.70 1.50
CA ILE A 253 19.87 -0.69 0.66
C ILE A 253 20.33 -0.31 -0.75
N PRO A 254 20.24 -1.20 -1.76
CA PRO A 254 20.52 -0.81 -3.13
C PRO A 254 19.54 0.28 -3.56
N ASP A 255 20.08 1.36 -4.10
CA ASP A 255 19.33 2.48 -4.67
C ASP A 255 18.55 1.97 -5.90
N ILE A 256 17.27 1.66 -5.74
CA ILE A 256 16.39 1.24 -6.84
C ILE A 256 15.79 2.49 -7.50
N THR A 257 16.63 3.47 -7.80
CA THR A 257 16.26 4.56 -8.69
C THR A 257 16.74 4.25 -10.10
N ASP A 258 15.75 4.04 -10.99
CA ASP A 258 15.80 4.15 -12.46
C ASP A 258 17.17 3.93 -13.16
N GLY A 259 17.29 2.79 -13.80
CA GLY A 259 18.23 2.60 -14.90
C GLY A 259 17.86 3.46 -16.11
N GLY A 260 18.59 4.54 -16.38
CA GLY A 260 18.44 5.29 -17.63
C GLY A 260 19.19 6.60 -17.69
N SER A 261 20.43 6.57 -18.04
CA SER A 261 21.14 7.20 -19.18
C SER A 261 22.54 7.65 -18.82
N ASP A 262 23.49 7.01 -19.53
CA ASP A 262 24.86 7.44 -19.74
C ASP A 262 24.96 8.90 -20.19
N THR A 263 25.94 9.62 -19.64
CA THR A 263 26.99 10.28 -20.46
C THR A 263 28.15 10.72 -19.57
N ALA A 264 29.34 10.28 -19.96
CA ALA A 264 30.61 10.67 -19.41
C ALA A 264 30.92 12.15 -19.63
N GLN A 265 31.65 12.78 -18.70
CA GLN A 265 32.91 13.48 -19.07
C GLN A 265 33.73 13.87 -17.84
N ALA A 266 35.02 13.70 -18.00
CA ALA A 266 36.10 13.92 -17.07
C ALA A 266 36.42 15.41 -16.81
N GLY A 267 37.07 15.72 -15.69
CA GLY A 267 37.73 17.00 -15.51
C GLY A 267 38.22 17.21 -14.06
N GLY A 268 39.50 17.03 -13.86
CA GLY A 268 40.20 17.11 -12.58
C GLY A 268 40.39 18.53 -12.04
N GLY A 269 40.85 18.61 -10.81
CA GLY A 269 41.29 19.85 -10.16
C GLY A 269 41.66 19.66 -8.69
N LEU A 270 42.95 19.46 -8.43
CA LEU A 270 43.59 19.60 -7.11
C LEU A 270 43.35 21.00 -6.50
N PHE A 271 43.28 21.11 -5.17
CA PHE A 271 44.11 22.02 -4.33
C PHE A 271 43.68 21.96 -2.85
N ARG A 272 44.60 21.46 -2.04
CA ARG A 272 45.37 21.96 -0.89
C ARG A 272 44.65 22.62 0.30
N GLN A 273 44.81 21.97 1.38
CA GLN A 273 45.31 22.32 2.76
C GLN A 273 45.09 23.75 3.29
N GLY A 274 44.64 23.81 4.53
CA GLY A 274 44.78 24.96 5.44
C GLY A 274 44.35 24.61 6.86
N ARG A 275 45.32 24.23 7.70
CA ARG A 275 45.22 24.17 9.19
C ARG A 275 45.04 25.55 9.76
N THR A 276 44.31 25.71 10.86
CA THR A 276 44.81 26.27 12.15
C THR A 276 43.72 26.23 13.25
N ARG A 277 44.03 25.67 14.40
CA ARG A 277 43.58 25.97 15.78
C ARG A 277 44.62 26.98 16.35
N PRO A 278 44.48 27.65 17.54
CA PRO A 278 43.69 27.34 18.73
C PRO A 278 43.12 28.60 19.48
N GLY A 279 42.46 28.42 20.61
CA GLY A 279 42.33 29.40 21.67
C GLY A 279 41.03 29.36 22.48
N GLY A 280 41.01 28.70 23.65
CA GLY A 280 40.21 29.08 24.79
C GLY A 280 41.09 29.96 25.72
N PRO A 281 40.70 30.36 26.95
CA PRO A 281 39.56 30.00 27.81
C PRO A 281 39.00 31.21 28.63
N HIS A 282 38.27 30.89 29.74
CA HIS A 282 37.86 31.68 30.93
C HIS A 282 36.45 32.33 30.88
N MET A 283 35.50 31.91 31.69
CA MET A 283 35.32 31.87 33.15
C MET A 283 34.64 33.13 33.75
N LYS A 284 33.60 32.87 34.59
CA LYS A 284 32.95 33.73 35.64
C LYS A 284 31.86 34.65 35.12
N THR A 285 30.67 34.62 35.62
CA THR A 285 30.14 34.48 37.00
C THR A 285 28.78 33.78 36.95
#